data_7a74a18c1daf3f29b5db6d223007a338
#
_entry.id   7a74a18c1daf3f29b5db6d223007a338
#
_cell.length_a   1.000
_cell.length_b   1.000
_cell.length_c   1.000
_cell.angle_alpha   90.00
_cell.angle_beta   90.00
_cell.angle_gamma   90.00
#
_symmetry.space_group_name_H-M   'P 1'
#
loop_
_entity.id
_entity.type
_entity.pdbx_description
1 polymer ?
#
loop_
_entity_poly.entity_id
_entity_poly.type
_entity_poly.pdbx_seq_one_letter_code
_entity_poly.pdbx_strand_id
1 'polypeptide(L)'
;MLFLKIYSIIVFVHNGRIGFVNNISLISLVKIAIRHFYILVISALVCGIAAFSFCQFVAVPVYSATGSVLVTNGAIIKDNIDNNTGSSKVSNTDISASLQLANTITDILKTNDIYKELADNTGNKYTYSELKSKISVKRRSTDTLFIDIAFTGSTPEEAKSLTNKFLELAPDYILKFIPNSTAAVTTNAESALRIYPRTSVVSLAAAFIGAVISFAIVYLISLANTTIKTESDITDNYKIMLIGNIPDFSNAKSKGYYKYGKYGYSRKDDQ
;
A
#
# COMPACT_ATOMS: atom_id res chain seq x y z
N MET A 1 -8.69 -5.94 33.58
CA MET A 1 -10.08 -6.48 33.46
C MET A 1 -10.35 -7.10 32.08
N LEU A 2 -9.80 -6.57 30.99
CA LEU A 2 -9.97 -7.12 29.61
C LEU A 2 -9.25 -8.47 29.42
N PHE A 3 -8.04 -8.62 29.96
CA PHE A 3 -7.23 -9.86 29.88
C PHE A 3 -7.88 -11.05 30.59
N LEU A 4 -8.53 -10.83 31.72
CA LEU A 4 -9.26 -11.87 32.44
C LEU A 4 -10.51 -12.36 31.68
N LYS A 5 -11.18 -11.49 30.93
CA LYS A 5 -12.28 -11.89 30.04
C LYS A 5 -11.81 -12.69 28.82
N ILE A 6 -10.66 -12.35 28.25
CA ILE A 6 -10.07 -13.10 27.13
C ILE A 6 -9.64 -14.50 27.60
N TYR A 7 -9.03 -14.61 28.79
CA TYR A 7 -8.63 -15.90 29.37
C TYR A 7 -9.84 -16.79 29.68
N SER A 8 -10.93 -16.22 30.18
CA SER A 8 -12.21 -16.93 30.41
C SER A 8 -12.82 -17.46 29.10
N ILE A 9 -12.69 -16.71 28.00
CA ILE A 9 -13.20 -17.13 26.69
C ILE A 9 -12.35 -18.27 26.11
N ILE A 10 -11.03 -18.24 26.28
CA ILE A 10 -10.12 -19.30 25.81
C ILE A 10 -10.38 -20.60 26.58
N VAL A 11 -10.61 -20.53 27.88
CA VAL A 11 -10.93 -21.70 28.75
C VAL A 11 -12.31 -22.28 28.40
N PHE A 12 -13.27 -21.43 28.00
CA PHE A 12 -14.63 -21.89 27.63
C PHE A 12 -14.63 -22.62 26.27
N VAL A 13 -13.75 -22.21 25.33
CA VAL A 13 -13.58 -22.88 24.03
C VAL A 13 -12.92 -24.26 24.18
N HIS A 14 -12.12 -24.47 25.24
CA HIS A 14 -11.43 -25.75 25.47
C HIS A 14 -12.37 -26.83 26.04
N ASN A 15 -13.54 -26.49 26.56
CA ASN A 15 -14.46 -27.44 27.23
C ASN A 15 -15.64 -27.90 26.36
N GLY A 16 -15.42 -28.01 25.08
CA GLY A 16 -16.08 -28.96 24.16
C GLY A 16 -17.61 -28.98 24.13
N ARG A 17 -18.28 -27.90 23.74
CA ARG A 17 -19.57 -27.95 23.02
C ARG A 17 -19.63 -26.84 22.00
N ILE A 18 -18.88 -27.00 20.91
CA ILE A 18 -19.14 -26.24 19.68
C ILE A 18 -20.36 -26.89 19.04
N GLY A 19 -21.55 -26.42 19.37
CA GLY A 19 -22.72 -26.63 18.54
C GLY A 19 -22.41 -25.96 17.19
N PHE A 20 -22.12 -26.74 16.17
CA PHE A 20 -21.99 -26.25 14.82
C PHE A 20 -23.29 -25.53 14.44
N VAL A 21 -23.24 -24.23 14.40
CA VAL A 21 -24.31 -23.37 13.84
C VAL A 21 -24.31 -23.62 12.34
N ASN A 22 -25.20 -24.48 11.89
CA ASN A 22 -25.27 -25.01 10.54
C ASN A 22 -25.77 -24.01 9.47
N ASN A 23 -25.88 -22.71 9.76
CA ASN A 23 -26.20 -21.71 8.75
C ASN A 23 -25.56 -20.36 9.10
N ILE A 24 -24.30 -20.20 8.73
CA ILE A 24 -23.66 -18.88 8.67
C ILE A 24 -24.28 -18.12 7.48
N SER A 25 -25.37 -17.41 7.71
CA SER A 25 -25.93 -16.52 6.71
C SER A 25 -25.03 -15.28 6.59
N LEU A 26 -24.64 -14.93 5.34
CA LEU A 26 -23.92 -13.68 5.06
C LEU A 26 -24.63 -12.46 5.64
N ILE A 27 -25.96 -12.50 5.67
CA ILE A 27 -26.80 -11.45 6.27
C ILE A 27 -26.54 -11.28 7.78
N SER A 28 -26.31 -12.38 8.48
CA SER A 28 -25.99 -12.35 9.92
C SER A 28 -24.63 -11.71 10.18
N LEU A 29 -23.63 -11.98 9.35
CA LEU A 29 -22.30 -11.33 9.43
C LEU A 29 -22.40 -9.81 9.22
N VAL A 30 -23.15 -9.38 8.21
CA VAL A 30 -23.37 -7.94 7.94
C VAL A 30 -24.10 -7.27 9.08
N LYS A 31 -25.13 -7.92 9.66
CA LYS A 31 -25.88 -7.38 10.81
C LYS A 31 -24.99 -7.20 12.05
N ILE A 32 -24.07 -8.14 12.31
CA ILE A 32 -23.10 -8.05 13.39
C ILE A 32 -22.11 -6.91 13.14
N ALA A 33 -21.60 -6.77 11.91
CA ALA A 33 -20.68 -5.71 11.53
C ALA A 33 -21.30 -4.31 11.72
N ILE A 34 -22.54 -4.12 11.27
CA ILE A 34 -23.26 -2.83 11.41
C ILE A 34 -23.54 -2.53 12.89
N ARG A 35 -23.92 -3.54 13.67
CA ARG A 35 -24.20 -3.37 15.10
C ARG A 35 -22.99 -2.92 15.90
N HIS A 36 -21.80 -3.40 15.54
CA HIS A 36 -20.54 -3.12 16.23
C HIS A 36 -19.58 -2.23 15.43
N PHE A 37 -20.12 -1.47 14.47
CA PHE A 37 -19.35 -0.63 13.56
C PHE A 37 -18.38 0.32 14.28
N TYR A 38 -18.80 0.91 15.41
CA TYR A 38 -17.93 1.81 16.18
C TYR A 38 -16.67 1.11 16.70
N ILE A 39 -16.79 -0.15 17.14
CA ILE A 39 -15.65 -0.92 17.65
C ILE A 39 -14.66 -1.19 16.52
N LEU A 40 -15.16 -1.53 15.32
CA LEU A 40 -14.35 -1.75 14.12
C LEU A 40 -13.59 -0.50 13.73
N VAL A 41 -14.26 0.65 13.68
CA VAL A 41 -13.65 1.94 13.31
C VAL A 41 -12.59 2.37 14.33
N ILE A 42 -12.89 2.28 15.62
CA ILE A 42 -11.94 2.65 16.67
C ILE A 42 -10.71 1.74 16.63
N SER A 43 -10.89 0.43 16.45
CA SER A 43 -9.79 -0.52 16.34
C SER A 43 -8.91 -0.23 15.10
N ALA A 44 -9.52 0.04 13.94
CA ALA A 44 -8.81 0.41 12.73
C ALA A 44 -7.99 1.69 12.91
N LEU A 45 -8.57 2.72 13.56
CA LEU A 45 -7.87 3.97 13.86
C LEU A 45 -6.69 3.76 14.81
N VAL A 46 -6.87 3.01 15.88
CA VAL A 46 -5.79 2.73 16.85
C VAL A 46 -4.65 1.98 16.18
N CYS A 47 -4.94 0.93 15.40
CA CYS A 47 -3.91 0.19 14.66
C CYS A 47 -3.22 1.05 13.60
N GLY A 48 -3.97 1.88 12.87
CA GLY A 48 -3.42 2.80 11.88
C GLY A 48 -2.49 3.84 12.48
N ILE A 49 -2.88 4.47 13.59
CA ILE A 49 -2.06 5.46 14.31
C ILE A 49 -0.81 4.79 14.91
N ALA A 50 -0.94 3.60 15.49
CA ALA A 50 0.19 2.86 16.03
C ALA A 50 1.22 2.52 14.94
N ALA A 51 0.77 2.04 13.78
CA ALA A 51 1.63 1.76 12.64
C ALA A 51 2.28 3.02 12.06
N PHE A 52 1.54 4.12 11.96
CA PHE A 52 2.07 5.41 11.53
C PHE A 52 3.19 5.88 12.47
N SER A 53 2.95 5.84 13.78
CA SER A 53 3.95 6.21 14.78
C SER A 53 5.19 5.31 14.70
N PHE A 54 5.01 4.00 14.55
CA PHE A 54 6.11 3.07 14.36
C PHE A 54 6.94 3.40 13.12
N CYS A 55 6.30 3.67 11.97
CA CYS A 55 6.99 4.05 10.74
C CYS A 55 7.74 5.37 10.84
N GLN A 56 7.28 6.29 11.69
CA GLN A 56 7.89 7.60 11.83
C GLN A 56 9.08 7.60 12.81
N PHE A 57 8.97 6.85 13.91
CA PHE A 57 9.94 6.91 15.00
C PHE A 57 10.93 5.74 15.03
N VAL A 58 10.52 4.56 14.55
CA VAL A 58 11.33 3.34 14.66
C VAL A 58 11.92 2.89 13.34
N ALA A 59 11.18 3.04 12.24
CA ALA A 59 11.64 2.56 10.95
C ALA A 59 12.74 3.44 10.37
N VAL A 60 13.86 2.83 9.97
CA VAL A 60 14.99 3.52 9.35
C VAL A 60 14.57 4.03 7.97
N PRO A 61 14.65 5.34 7.72
CA PRO A 61 14.32 5.89 6.42
C PRO A 61 15.34 5.48 5.36
N VAL A 62 14.87 5.17 4.16
CA VAL A 62 15.70 4.92 3.00
C VAL A 62 15.41 5.98 1.95
N TYR A 63 16.46 6.60 1.47
CA TYR A 63 16.42 7.66 0.47
C TYR A 63 16.91 7.13 -0.87
N SER A 64 16.34 7.61 -1.96
CA SER A 64 16.79 7.31 -3.32
C SER A 64 17.08 8.60 -4.06
N ALA A 65 18.26 8.69 -4.63
CA ALA A 65 18.66 9.75 -5.54
C ALA A 65 18.76 9.16 -6.95
N THR A 66 18.22 9.85 -7.93
CA THR A 66 18.20 9.39 -9.33
C THR A 66 18.87 10.41 -10.23
N GLY A 67 19.72 9.94 -11.12
CA GLY A 67 20.27 10.72 -12.22
C GLY A 67 20.12 9.95 -13.53
N SER A 68 20.41 10.59 -14.65
CA SER A 68 20.15 10.03 -15.98
C SER A 68 21.32 10.24 -16.93
N VAL A 69 21.60 9.22 -17.71
CA VAL A 69 22.56 9.26 -18.82
C VAL A 69 21.80 9.08 -20.13
N LEU A 70 22.04 9.97 -21.08
CA LEU A 70 21.59 9.82 -22.46
C LEU A 70 22.65 9.06 -23.23
N VAL A 71 22.23 8.03 -23.96
CA VAL A 71 23.12 7.22 -24.78
C VAL A 71 22.66 7.29 -26.23
N THR A 72 23.58 7.63 -27.12
CA THR A 72 23.33 7.68 -28.55
C THR A 72 24.44 6.97 -29.34
N ASN A 73 24.12 6.54 -30.54
CA ASN A 73 25.12 6.03 -31.45
C ASN A 73 25.93 7.22 -32.03
N GLY A 74 27.23 7.24 -31.76
CA GLY A 74 28.12 8.33 -32.25
C GLY A 74 28.19 8.47 -33.76
N ALA A 75 27.86 7.42 -34.51
CA ALA A 75 27.79 7.48 -35.97
C ALA A 75 26.71 8.45 -36.45
N ILE A 76 25.57 8.52 -35.77
CA ILE A 76 24.47 9.43 -36.14
C ILE A 76 24.90 10.90 -36.00
N ILE A 77 25.75 11.22 -35.04
CA ILE A 77 26.20 12.60 -34.78
C ILE A 77 27.23 13.02 -35.81
N LYS A 78 28.14 12.12 -36.24
CA LYS A 78 29.17 12.42 -37.24
C LYS A 78 28.59 12.67 -38.64
N ASP A 79 27.65 11.84 -39.08
CA ASP A 79 26.98 12.04 -40.39
C ASP A 79 26.20 13.36 -40.49
N ASN A 80 25.76 13.90 -39.35
CA ASN A 80 25.06 15.18 -39.27
C ASN A 80 26.00 16.39 -39.30
N ILE A 81 27.28 16.21 -38.98
CA ILE A 81 28.28 17.31 -38.98
C ILE A 81 29.04 17.41 -40.31
N ASP A 82 29.34 16.26 -40.95
CA ASP A 82 30.13 16.23 -42.17
C ASP A 82 29.32 16.51 -43.45
N ASN A 83 28.01 16.30 -43.43
CA ASN A 83 27.14 16.62 -44.55
C ASN A 83 26.48 17.99 -44.38
N ASN A 84 27.12 19.02 -44.92
CA ASN A 84 26.63 20.40 -45.02
C ASN A 84 25.37 20.54 -45.93
N THR A 85 24.62 19.49 -46.13
CA THR A 85 23.35 19.42 -46.84
C THR A 85 22.21 19.23 -45.84
N GLY A 86 21.49 20.29 -45.59
CA GLY A 86 20.46 20.49 -44.56
C GLY A 86 19.26 19.53 -44.54
N SER A 87 19.51 18.24 -44.44
CA SER A 87 18.45 17.25 -44.22
C SER A 87 19.03 15.96 -43.66
N SER A 88 19.42 15.97 -42.40
CA SER A 88 19.69 14.71 -41.67
C SER A 88 18.38 13.97 -41.44
N LYS A 89 18.02 13.09 -42.34
CA LYS A 89 16.95 12.11 -42.12
C LYS A 89 17.46 11.06 -41.18
N VAL A 90 17.17 11.22 -39.86
CA VAL A 90 17.31 10.11 -38.90
C VAL A 90 16.37 8.99 -39.35
N SER A 91 16.93 7.88 -39.76
CA SER A 91 16.16 6.72 -40.20
C SER A 91 15.55 5.99 -39.03
N ASN A 92 14.39 5.36 -39.22
CA ASN A 92 13.82 4.47 -38.24
C ASN A 92 14.76 3.31 -37.83
N THR A 93 15.63 2.90 -38.77
CA THR A 93 16.68 1.90 -38.51
C THR A 93 17.71 2.42 -37.51
N ASP A 94 18.10 3.70 -37.62
CA ASP A 94 19.07 4.30 -36.68
C ASP A 94 18.52 4.45 -35.28
N ILE A 95 17.24 4.79 -35.17
CA ILE A 95 16.53 4.84 -33.90
C ILE A 95 16.47 3.44 -33.26
N SER A 96 16.11 2.41 -34.05
CA SER A 96 16.03 1.03 -33.58
C SER A 96 17.39 0.50 -33.12
N ALA A 97 18.46 0.81 -33.89
CA ALA A 97 19.83 0.47 -33.51
C ALA A 97 20.26 1.17 -32.23
N SER A 98 19.91 2.44 -32.03
CA SER A 98 20.19 3.19 -30.82
C SER A 98 19.43 2.63 -29.59
N LEU A 99 18.20 2.17 -29.78
CA LEU A 99 17.42 1.52 -28.73
C LEU A 99 18.03 0.18 -28.29
N GLN A 100 18.52 -0.62 -29.24
CA GLN A 100 19.24 -1.87 -28.95
C GLN A 100 20.57 -1.58 -28.24
N LEU A 101 21.30 -0.53 -28.70
CA LEU A 101 22.52 -0.07 -28.06
C LEU A 101 22.25 0.32 -26.58
N ALA A 102 21.20 1.05 -26.30
CA ALA A 102 20.82 1.43 -24.95
C ALA A 102 20.53 0.23 -24.03
N ASN A 103 19.95 -0.87 -24.57
CA ASN A 103 19.80 -2.12 -23.85
C ASN A 103 21.18 -2.72 -23.49
N THR A 104 22.05 -2.86 -24.48
CA THR A 104 23.40 -3.39 -24.29
C THR A 104 24.19 -2.59 -23.25
N ILE A 105 24.13 -1.27 -23.33
CA ILE A 105 24.78 -0.37 -22.38
C ILE A 105 24.19 -0.52 -20.97
N THR A 106 22.87 -0.66 -20.86
CA THR A 106 22.23 -0.92 -19.57
C THR A 106 22.77 -2.21 -18.93
N ASP A 107 23.02 -3.24 -19.72
CA ASP A 107 23.57 -4.49 -19.23
C ASP A 107 25.08 -4.38 -18.90
N ILE A 108 25.85 -3.61 -19.66
CA ILE A 108 27.25 -3.27 -19.36
C ILE A 108 27.34 -2.54 -18.02
N LEU A 109 26.47 -1.55 -17.77
CA LEU A 109 26.43 -0.81 -16.50
C LEU A 109 25.97 -1.64 -15.28
N LYS A 110 25.46 -2.86 -15.51
CA LYS A 110 25.12 -3.81 -14.44
C LYS A 110 26.24 -4.82 -14.17
N THR A 111 27.35 -4.77 -14.89
CA THR A 111 28.49 -5.68 -14.67
C THR A 111 29.17 -5.44 -13.33
N ASN A 112 29.80 -6.48 -12.76
CA ASN A 112 30.42 -6.36 -11.45
C ASN A 112 31.64 -5.43 -11.43
N ASP A 113 32.27 -5.20 -12.59
CA ASP A 113 33.54 -4.46 -12.65
C ASP A 113 33.33 -2.96 -12.44
N ILE A 114 32.24 -2.37 -12.95
CA ILE A 114 31.92 -0.97 -12.65
C ILE A 114 31.66 -0.74 -11.16
N TYR A 115 31.05 -1.72 -10.46
CA TYR A 115 30.82 -1.62 -9.02
C TYR A 115 32.11 -1.76 -8.20
N LYS A 116 33.10 -2.52 -8.68
CA LYS A 116 34.44 -2.58 -8.08
C LYS A 116 35.15 -1.24 -8.24
N GLU A 117 35.13 -0.68 -9.46
CA GLU A 117 35.73 0.61 -9.75
C GLU A 117 35.08 1.75 -8.92
N LEU A 118 33.75 1.69 -8.76
CA LEU A 118 33.05 2.62 -7.85
C LEU A 118 33.45 2.40 -6.38
N ALA A 119 33.64 1.16 -5.92
CA ALA A 119 34.07 0.85 -4.56
C ALA A 119 35.47 1.44 -4.28
N ASP A 120 36.40 1.27 -5.22
CA ASP A 120 37.76 1.83 -5.14
C ASP A 120 37.73 3.36 -5.08
N ASN A 121 36.90 4.01 -5.90
CA ASN A 121 36.73 5.47 -5.92
C ASN A 121 35.99 6.03 -4.70
N THR A 122 35.32 5.17 -3.93
CA THR A 122 34.70 5.56 -2.66
C THR A 122 35.55 5.25 -1.43
N GLY A 123 36.79 4.84 -1.63
CA GLY A 123 37.72 4.48 -0.56
C GLY A 123 37.35 3.18 0.15
N ASN A 124 36.80 2.23 -0.59
CA ASN A 124 36.39 0.90 -0.09
C ASN A 124 35.42 0.95 1.13
N LYS A 125 34.66 2.04 1.26
CA LYS A 125 33.64 2.17 2.29
C LYS A 125 32.51 1.13 2.12
N TYR A 126 32.26 0.71 0.88
CA TYR A 126 31.22 -0.25 0.53
C TYR A 126 31.83 -1.39 -0.28
N THR A 127 31.38 -2.60 0.00
CA THR A 127 31.72 -3.76 -0.82
C THR A 127 30.98 -3.67 -2.15
N TYR A 128 31.58 -4.15 -3.25
CA TYR A 128 30.93 -4.15 -4.56
C TYR A 128 29.55 -4.83 -4.55
N SER A 129 29.37 -5.87 -3.72
CA SER A 129 28.09 -6.57 -3.56
C SER A 129 27.02 -5.70 -2.92
N GLU A 130 27.39 -4.88 -1.93
CA GLU A 130 26.47 -3.90 -1.31
C GLU A 130 26.08 -2.81 -2.27
N LEU A 131 27.05 -2.25 -3.02
CA LEU A 131 26.77 -1.27 -4.06
C LEU A 131 25.81 -1.81 -5.11
N LYS A 132 26.06 -3.02 -5.60
CA LYS A 132 25.19 -3.69 -6.58
C LYS A 132 23.76 -3.87 -6.07
N SER A 133 23.57 -4.16 -4.79
CA SER A 133 22.24 -4.31 -4.19
C SER A 133 21.49 -2.99 -3.99
N LYS A 134 22.24 -1.89 -3.82
CA LYS A 134 21.71 -0.56 -3.55
C LYS A 134 21.56 0.31 -4.81
N ILE A 135 22.23 -0.03 -5.91
CA ILE A 135 22.14 0.69 -7.19
C ILE A 135 21.12 0.00 -8.11
N SER A 136 20.26 0.78 -8.71
CA SER A 136 19.32 0.35 -9.75
C SER A 136 19.63 1.08 -11.05
N VAL A 137 20.01 0.33 -12.07
CA VAL A 137 20.24 0.83 -13.42
C VAL A 137 19.11 0.32 -14.31
N LYS A 138 18.32 1.24 -14.87
CA LYS A 138 17.15 0.90 -15.68
C LYS A 138 16.98 1.89 -16.81
N ARG A 139 16.52 1.43 -17.97
CA ARG A 139 16.01 2.36 -18.99
C ARG A 139 14.74 3.02 -18.47
N ARG A 140 14.56 4.29 -18.75
CA ARG A 140 13.36 5.06 -18.39
C ARG A 140 12.10 4.50 -19.04
N SER A 141 12.19 4.15 -20.33
CA SER A 141 11.14 3.49 -21.10
C SER A 141 11.79 2.67 -22.21
N THR A 142 11.04 1.73 -22.79
CA THR A 142 11.49 0.92 -23.96
C THR A 142 11.77 1.77 -25.19
N ASP A 143 11.17 2.95 -25.28
CA ASP A 143 11.22 3.82 -26.45
C ASP A 143 12.12 5.04 -26.27
N THR A 144 12.93 5.07 -25.21
CA THR A 144 13.84 6.17 -24.90
C THR A 144 15.28 5.72 -24.77
N LEU A 145 16.19 6.64 -25.06
CA LEU A 145 17.64 6.44 -24.96
C LEU A 145 18.20 6.84 -23.58
N PHE A 146 17.31 7.18 -22.64
CA PHE A 146 17.69 7.55 -21.28
C PHE A 146 17.82 6.32 -20.39
N ILE A 147 18.95 6.25 -19.70
CA ILE A 147 19.22 5.25 -18.67
C ILE A 147 19.18 5.98 -17.33
N ASP A 148 18.24 5.60 -16.46
CA ASP A 148 18.12 6.13 -15.12
C ASP A 148 18.95 5.27 -14.16
N ILE A 149 19.77 5.94 -13.39
CA ILE A 149 20.63 5.36 -12.37
C ILE A 149 20.17 5.90 -11.03
N ALA A 150 19.76 5.01 -10.15
CA ALA A 150 19.27 5.36 -8.83
C ALA A 150 20.05 4.60 -7.75
N PHE A 151 20.56 5.31 -6.77
CA PHE A 151 21.17 4.72 -5.60
C PHE A 151 20.26 4.92 -4.37
N THR A 152 20.18 3.88 -3.53
CA THR A 152 19.44 3.91 -2.26
C THR A 152 20.41 3.96 -1.10
N GLY A 153 20.27 4.97 -0.25
CA GLY A 153 21.13 5.20 0.92
C GLY A 153 20.35 5.48 2.19
N SER A 154 21.04 5.45 3.31
CA SER A 154 20.48 5.78 4.63
C SER A 154 20.33 7.28 4.85
N THR A 155 21.10 8.09 4.14
CA THR A 155 21.01 9.55 4.17
C THR A 155 20.81 10.11 2.74
N PRO A 156 20.18 11.29 2.62
CA PRO A 156 20.01 11.95 1.31
C PRO A 156 21.34 12.27 0.64
N GLU A 157 22.35 12.71 1.42
CA GLU A 157 23.66 13.08 0.94
C GLU A 157 24.45 11.88 0.43
N GLU A 158 24.34 10.74 1.13
CA GLU A 158 24.94 9.46 0.70
C GLU A 158 24.38 9.01 -0.63
N ALA A 159 23.04 9.00 -0.75
CA ALA A 159 22.38 8.61 -2.00
C ALA A 159 22.79 9.49 -3.18
N LYS A 160 22.82 10.82 -3.00
CA LYS A 160 23.25 11.77 -4.04
C LYS A 160 24.71 11.58 -4.43
N SER A 161 25.62 11.53 -3.45
CA SER A 161 27.05 11.41 -3.69
C SER A 161 27.41 10.16 -4.47
N LEU A 162 26.83 9.01 -4.09
CA LEU A 162 27.10 7.75 -4.76
C LEU A 162 26.47 7.69 -6.16
N THR A 163 25.27 8.25 -6.34
CA THR A 163 24.67 8.34 -7.68
C THR A 163 25.52 9.21 -8.59
N ASN A 164 25.97 10.39 -8.14
CA ASN A 164 26.77 11.29 -8.96
C ASN A 164 28.15 10.71 -9.30
N LYS A 165 28.79 10.03 -8.35
CA LYS A 165 30.05 9.32 -8.65
C LYS A 165 29.88 8.20 -9.69
N PHE A 166 28.78 7.47 -9.62
CA PHE A 166 28.48 6.47 -10.65
C PHE A 166 28.20 7.12 -12.01
N LEU A 167 27.49 8.25 -12.03
CA LEU A 167 27.22 9.00 -13.25
C LEU A 167 28.50 9.56 -13.88
N GLU A 168 29.48 9.95 -13.06
CA GLU A 168 30.79 10.42 -13.53
C GLU A 168 31.61 9.29 -14.16
N LEU A 169 31.55 8.08 -13.60
CA LEU A 169 32.26 6.92 -14.15
C LEU A 169 31.57 6.31 -15.37
N ALA A 170 30.24 6.40 -15.44
CA ALA A 170 29.46 5.70 -16.46
C ALA A 170 29.85 6.03 -17.91
N PRO A 171 30.08 7.28 -18.33
CA PRO A 171 30.46 7.61 -19.72
C PRO A 171 31.79 6.97 -20.11
N ASP A 172 32.81 7.09 -19.29
CA ASP A 172 34.15 6.53 -19.57
C ASP A 172 34.11 5.00 -19.62
N TYR A 173 33.33 4.40 -18.73
CA TYR A 173 33.15 2.95 -18.70
C TYR A 173 32.41 2.46 -19.94
N ILE A 174 31.41 3.17 -20.44
CA ILE A 174 30.66 2.86 -21.67
C ILE A 174 31.59 2.94 -22.89
N LEU A 175 32.38 4.01 -23.00
CA LEU A 175 33.32 4.21 -24.09
C LEU A 175 34.41 3.12 -24.16
N LYS A 176 34.81 2.55 -23.05
CA LYS A 176 35.76 1.43 -22.99
C LYS A 176 35.24 0.19 -23.72
N PHE A 177 33.95 -0.09 -23.68
CA PHE A 177 33.33 -1.25 -24.33
C PHE A 177 32.78 -0.93 -25.72
N ILE A 178 32.29 0.29 -25.94
CA ILE A 178 31.66 0.72 -27.18
C ILE A 178 32.25 2.08 -27.61
N PRO A 179 33.43 2.06 -28.27
CA PRO A 179 34.15 3.29 -28.60
C PRO A 179 33.40 4.28 -29.54
N ASN A 180 32.41 3.78 -30.29
CA ASN A 180 31.61 4.60 -31.21
C ASN A 180 30.28 5.07 -30.64
N SER A 181 30.07 4.89 -29.31
CA SER A 181 28.91 5.43 -28.64
C SER A 181 29.18 6.83 -28.09
N THR A 182 28.12 7.58 -27.86
CA THR A 182 28.17 8.82 -27.08
C THR A 182 27.30 8.66 -25.87
N ALA A 183 27.89 8.85 -24.70
CA ALA A 183 27.19 8.82 -23.43
C ALA A 183 27.38 10.18 -22.74
N ALA A 184 26.29 10.84 -22.41
CA ALA A 184 26.31 12.13 -21.75
C ALA A 184 25.43 12.11 -20.50
N VAL A 185 25.96 12.60 -19.38
CA VAL A 185 25.15 12.83 -18.18
C VAL A 185 24.18 13.96 -18.46
N THR A 186 22.89 13.65 -18.41
CA THR A 186 21.84 14.63 -18.70
C THR A 186 21.27 15.24 -17.43
N THR A 187 21.18 14.44 -16.38
CA THR A 187 20.61 14.88 -15.09
C THR A 187 21.45 14.32 -13.96
N ASN A 188 22.01 15.21 -13.16
CA ASN A 188 22.65 14.84 -11.91
C ASN A 188 21.62 14.56 -10.82
N ALA A 189 22.01 13.81 -9.81
CA ALA A 189 21.18 13.56 -8.66
C ALA A 189 21.17 14.76 -7.71
N GLU A 190 20.28 15.72 -7.96
CA GLU A 190 20.16 16.96 -7.15
C GLU A 190 19.34 16.74 -5.89
N SER A 191 18.35 15.87 -5.94
CA SER A 191 17.46 15.57 -4.81
C SER A 191 17.43 14.08 -4.49
N ALA A 192 17.26 13.75 -3.22
CA ALA A 192 16.99 12.40 -2.77
C ALA A 192 15.62 12.34 -2.11
N LEU A 193 14.77 11.44 -2.61
CA LEU A 193 13.42 11.25 -2.11
C LEU A 193 13.38 10.07 -1.13
N ARG A 194 12.62 10.22 -0.04
CA ARG A 194 12.36 9.11 0.88
C ARG A 194 11.45 8.10 0.19
N ILE A 195 11.95 6.89 -0.02
CA ILE A 195 11.20 5.81 -0.68
C ILE A 195 10.63 4.79 0.30
N TYR A 196 11.22 4.67 1.50
CA TYR A 196 10.78 3.74 2.53
C TYR A 196 10.92 4.35 3.92
N PRO A 197 10.04 4.02 4.88
CA PRO A 197 8.77 3.33 4.67
C PRO A 197 7.73 4.23 3.97
N ARG A 198 6.88 3.63 3.16
CA ARG A 198 5.69 4.31 2.63
C ARG A 198 4.63 4.37 3.73
N THR A 199 4.75 5.36 4.60
CA THR A 199 3.93 5.50 5.82
C THR A 199 2.44 5.38 5.56
N SER A 200 1.94 6.01 4.49
CA SER A 200 0.51 5.95 4.12
C SER A 200 0.03 4.53 3.80
N VAL A 201 0.83 3.77 3.03
CA VAL A 201 0.46 2.41 2.64
C VAL A 201 0.51 1.47 3.84
N VAL A 202 1.58 1.58 4.65
CA VAL A 202 1.76 0.73 5.83
C VAL A 202 0.67 1.01 6.88
N SER A 203 0.35 2.28 7.16
CA SER A 203 -0.69 2.63 8.11
C SER A 203 -2.09 2.20 7.65
N LEU A 204 -2.39 2.33 6.34
CA LEU A 204 -3.65 1.86 5.77
C LEU A 204 -3.78 0.33 5.85
N ALA A 205 -2.72 -0.40 5.50
CA ALA A 205 -2.69 -1.85 5.62
C ALA A 205 -2.86 -2.32 7.06
N ALA A 206 -2.19 -1.67 8.01
CA ALA A 206 -2.33 -1.98 9.44
C ALA A 206 -3.74 -1.67 9.97
N ALA A 207 -4.36 -0.57 9.54
CA ALA A 207 -5.73 -0.25 9.88
C ALA A 207 -6.72 -1.32 9.37
N PHE A 208 -6.52 -1.80 8.14
CA PHE A 208 -7.34 -2.87 7.57
C PHE A 208 -7.18 -4.19 8.35
N ILE A 209 -5.94 -4.58 8.66
CA ILE A 209 -5.66 -5.78 9.47
C ILE A 209 -6.30 -5.65 10.86
N GLY A 210 -6.18 -4.48 11.50
CA GLY A 210 -6.82 -4.20 12.78
C GLY A 210 -8.33 -4.34 12.74
N ALA A 211 -8.98 -3.86 11.67
CA ALA A 211 -10.41 -4.02 11.48
C ALA A 211 -10.82 -5.49 11.32
N VAL A 212 -10.06 -6.28 10.55
CA VAL A 212 -10.33 -7.71 10.35
C VAL A 212 -10.20 -8.49 11.66
N ILE A 213 -9.13 -8.24 12.42
CA ILE A 213 -8.92 -8.89 13.73
C ILE A 213 -10.04 -8.51 14.71
N SER A 214 -10.40 -7.22 14.76
CA SER A 214 -11.48 -6.73 15.60
C SER A 214 -12.82 -7.37 15.24
N PHE A 215 -13.11 -7.49 13.93
CA PHE A 215 -14.31 -8.18 13.46
C PHE A 215 -14.34 -9.65 13.89
N ALA A 216 -13.23 -10.36 13.75
CA ALA A 216 -13.12 -11.75 14.20
C ALA A 216 -13.40 -11.90 15.69
N ILE A 217 -12.85 -11.01 16.53
CA ILE A 217 -13.08 -11.00 17.98
C ILE A 217 -14.56 -10.71 18.30
N VAL A 218 -15.14 -9.70 17.66
CA VAL A 218 -16.56 -9.35 17.85
C VAL A 218 -17.46 -10.51 17.42
N TYR A 219 -17.11 -11.17 16.32
CA TYR A 219 -17.84 -12.33 15.83
C TYR A 219 -17.78 -13.51 16.84
N LEU A 220 -16.60 -13.82 17.37
CA LEU A 220 -16.45 -14.86 18.40
C LEU A 220 -17.26 -14.55 19.68
N ILE A 221 -17.23 -13.28 20.12
CA ILE A 221 -18.02 -12.83 21.26
C ILE A 221 -19.54 -12.96 20.97
N SER A 222 -19.95 -12.64 19.73
CA SER A 222 -21.34 -12.78 19.30
C SER A 222 -21.80 -14.23 19.26
N LEU A 223 -20.93 -15.17 18.85
CA LEU A 223 -21.22 -16.61 18.91
C LEU A 223 -21.35 -17.13 20.34
N ALA A 224 -20.52 -16.62 21.27
CA ALA A 224 -20.56 -17.00 22.69
C ALA A 224 -21.79 -16.41 23.41
N ASN A 225 -22.42 -15.38 22.85
CA ASN A 225 -23.56 -14.70 23.45
C ASN A 225 -24.88 -15.33 22.96
N THR A 226 -25.37 -16.30 23.72
CA THR A 226 -26.63 -17.03 23.46
C THR A 226 -27.88 -16.25 23.89
N THR A 227 -27.76 -14.96 24.22
CA THR A 227 -28.90 -14.16 24.69
C THR A 227 -29.85 -13.85 23.55
N ILE A 228 -31.08 -14.32 23.64
CA ILE A 228 -32.18 -14.01 22.72
C ILE A 228 -32.55 -12.55 22.90
N LYS A 229 -32.44 -11.75 21.84
CA LYS A 229 -32.69 -10.30 21.85
C LYS A 229 -33.83 -9.86 20.94
N THR A 230 -34.18 -10.68 19.97
CA THR A 230 -35.18 -10.37 18.95
C THR A 230 -36.16 -11.53 18.79
N GLU A 231 -37.39 -11.22 18.41
CA GLU A 231 -38.42 -12.22 18.10
C GLU A 231 -37.99 -13.19 17.01
N SER A 232 -37.25 -12.66 16.02
CA SER A 232 -36.65 -13.47 14.94
C SER A 232 -35.64 -14.49 15.46
N ASP A 233 -34.94 -14.22 16.57
CA ASP A 233 -33.97 -15.17 17.12
C ASP A 233 -34.66 -16.45 17.65
N ILE A 234 -35.94 -16.37 18.04
CA ILE A 234 -36.75 -17.51 18.49
C ILE A 234 -37.32 -18.27 17.31
N THR A 235 -37.94 -17.56 16.36
CA THR A 235 -38.63 -18.18 15.23
C THR A 235 -37.63 -18.84 14.24
N ASP A 236 -36.50 -18.20 13.97
CA ASP A 236 -35.52 -18.67 12.99
C ASP A 236 -34.65 -19.82 13.54
N ASN A 237 -34.26 -19.75 14.83
CA ASN A 237 -33.38 -20.75 15.43
C ASN A 237 -34.13 -21.95 16.01
N TYR A 238 -35.29 -21.72 16.61
CA TYR A 238 -36.03 -22.77 17.32
C TYR A 238 -37.29 -23.24 16.60
N LYS A 239 -37.69 -22.58 15.50
CA LYS A 239 -38.92 -22.89 14.74
C LYS A 239 -40.19 -22.93 15.60
N ILE A 240 -40.20 -22.17 16.67
CA ILE A 240 -41.32 -22.07 17.61
C ILE A 240 -42.20 -20.89 17.19
N MET A 241 -43.50 -21.11 17.07
CA MET A 241 -44.44 -20.05 16.76
C MET A 241 -44.57 -19.08 17.93
N LEU A 242 -44.30 -17.80 17.72
CA LEU A 242 -44.45 -16.78 18.70
C LEU A 242 -45.95 -16.46 18.92
N ILE A 243 -46.48 -16.68 20.10
CA ILE A 243 -47.90 -16.50 20.43
C ILE A 243 -48.20 -15.03 20.78
N GLY A 244 -47.19 -14.27 21.24
CA GLY A 244 -47.35 -12.86 21.58
C GLY A 244 -46.07 -12.25 22.15
N ASN A 245 -45.93 -10.93 22.04
CA ASN A 245 -44.84 -10.13 22.62
C ASN A 245 -45.43 -9.14 23.63
N ILE A 246 -44.89 -9.11 24.84
CA ILE A 246 -45.28 -8.14 25.88
C ILE A 246 -44.28 -6.98 25.77
N PRO A 247 -44.69 -5.78 25.32
CA PRO A 247 -43.81 -4.63 25.25
C PRO A 247 -43.36 -4.16 26.62
N ASP A 248 -42.09 -3.82 26.78
CA ASP A 248 -41.55 -3.22 27.99
C ASP A 248 -42.01 -1.76 28.11
N PHE A 249 -42.87 -1.49 29.08
CA PHE A 249 -43.41 -0.14 29.38
C PHE A 249 -42.46 0.71 30.25
N SER A 250 -41.34 0.19 30.73
CA SER A 250 -40.44 0.91 31.62
C SER A 250 -39.73 2.11 30.92
N ASN A 251 -39.64 2.11 29.60
CA ASN A 251 -39.05 3.17 28.78
C ASN A 251 -40.03 3.96 27.94
N ALA A 252 -41.34 3.88 28.21
CA ALA A 252 -42.35 4.72 27.56
C ALA A 252 -42.19 6.17 28.04
N LYS A 253 -41.18 6.88 27.49
CA LYS A 253 -41.19 8.35 27.44
C LYS A 253 -42.49 8.74 26.70
N SER A 254 -43.41 9.31 27.43
CA SER A 254 -44.71 9.75 26.99
C SER A 254 -44.68 10.49 25.67
N LYS A 255 -44.86 9.78 24.56
CA LYS A 255 -45.29 10.37 23.29
C LYS A 255 -46.81 10.18 23.24
N GLY A 256 -47.48 11.26 23.60
CA GLY A 256 -48.84 11.60 23.17
C GLY A 256 -49.89 10.51 23.35
N TYR A 257 -50.69 10.62 24.39
CA TYR A 257 -52.03 10.05 24.46
C TYR A 257 -52.76 10.31 23.16
N TYR A 258 -53.00 9.27 22.38
CA TYR A 258 -53.98 9.35 21.32
C TYR A 258 -55.35 9.52 22.00
N LYS A 259 -55.89 10.72 21.80
CA LYS A 259 -57.21 11.14 22.23
C LYS A 259 -58.23 10.19 21.61
N TYR A 260 -58.77 9.29 22.44
CA TYR A 260 -59.93 8.47 22.04
C TYR A 260 -61.04 9.38 21.63
N GLY A 261 -61.53 9.21 20.39
CA GLY A 261 -62.58 10.00 19.80
C GLY A 261 -63.84 9.93 20.64
N LYS A 262 -64.32 11.12 21.01
CA LYS A 262 -65.57 11.36 21.67
C LYS A 262 -66.69 10.91 20.69
N TYR A 263 -67.35 9.78 21.02
CA TYR A 263 -68.62 9.45 20.38
C TYR A 263 -69.63 10.50 20.74
N GLY A 264 -69.96 11.46 19.84
CA GLY A 264 -71.04 12.41 19.93
C GLY A 264 -72.33 11.70 19.60
N TYR A 265 -73.19 11.47 20.60
CA TYR A 265 -74.59 11.14 20.42
C TYR A 265 -75.24 12.39 19.85
N SER A 266 -75.65 12.37 18.58
CA SER A 266 -76.56 13.37 17.98
C SER A 266 -77.99 12.98 18.34
N ARG A 267 -78.57 13.75 19.27
CA ARG A 267 -79.96 13.68 19.56
C ARG A 267 -80.70 14.48 18.46
N LYS A 268 -81.43 13.80 17.68
CA LYS A 268 -82.48 14.44 16.82
C LYS A 268 -83.59 14.81 17.74
N ASP A 269 -83.83 16.10 17.93
CA ASP A 269 -85.10 16.61 18.40
C ASP A 269 -85.87 17.18 17.16
N ASP A 270 -87.09 16.62 16.97
CA ASP A 270 -88.11 17.04 16.06
C ASP A 270 -88.67 18.43 16.45
N GLN A 271 -88.73 19.37 15.53
CA GLN A 271 -89.89 20.19 15.17
C GLN A 271 -89.63 20.97 13.87
#